data_599b13cf39a90129659ebff6c249ffaa
#
_entry.id   599b13cf39a90129659ebff6c249ffaa
#
_cell.length_a   1.000
_cell.length_b   1.000
_cell.length_c   1.000
_cell.angle_alpha   90.00
_cell.angle_beta   90.00
_cell.angle_gamma   90.00
#
_symmetry.space_group_name_H-M   'P 1'
#
loop_
_entity.id
_entity.type
_entity.pdbx_description
1 polymer ?
#
loop_
_entity_poly.entity_id
_entity_poly.type
_entity_poly.pdbx_seq_one_letter_code
_entity_poly.pdbx_strand_id
1 'polypeptide(L)' 'MKYDLHVGQLVRIGNEVSENDVNRNKRGRIVRFDGAYPVVEMLDPFTSGETTITWCPQRFWEPCPAKLTCKSLL' A
#
# COMPACT_ATOMS: atom_id res chain seq x y z
N MET A 1 -15.94 -3.38 0.43
CA MET A 1 -14.49 -3.41 0.51
C MET A 1 -13.99 -4.80 0.27
N LYS A 2 -12.98 -4.89 -0.55
CA LYS A 2 -12.45 -6.17 -0.95
C LYS A 2 -11.56 -6.79 0.13
N TYR A 3 -10.83 -5.97 0.83
CA TYR A 3 -9.88 -6.44 1.83
C TYR A 3 -10.17 -5.79 3.17
N ASP A 4 -9.81 -6.50 4.22
CA ASP A 4 -9.97 -6.03 5.59
C ASP A 4 -8.64 -5.43 6.04
N LEU A 5 -8.45 -4.14 5.75
CA LEU A 5 -7.20 -3.46 6.05
C LEU A 5 -7.19 -2.95 7.48
N HIS A 6 -6.02 -2.97 8.10
CA HIS A 6 -5.89 -2.53 9.49
C HIS A 6 -4.51 -1.94 9.75
N VAL A 7 -4.42 -1.20 10.84
CA VAL A 7 -3.17 -0.55 11.24
C VAL A 7 -2.09 -1.61 11.47
N GLY A 8 -0.89 -1.30 11.01
CA GLY A 8 0.24 -2.20 11.12
C GLY A 8 0.41 -3.13 9.95
N GLN A 9 -0.57 -3.18 9.06
CA GLN A 9 -0.55 -4.12 7.96
C GLN A 9 0.36 -3.64 6.85
N LEU A 10 1.10 -4.58 6.26
CA LEU A 10 1.91 -4.31 5.07
C LEU A 10 1.00 -4.38 3.86
N VAL A 11 1.04 -3.37 3.03
CA VAL A 11 0.17 -3.27 1.85
C VAL A 11 0.96 -2.81 0.65
N ARG A 12 0.37 -2.94 -0.52
CA ARG A 12 0.97 -2.45 -1.75
C ARG A 12 -0.11 -1.84 -2.63
N ILE A 13 0.29 -0.98 -3.54
CA ILE A 13 -0.60 -0.46 -4.57
C ILE A 13 -0.93 -1.62 -5.50
N GLY A 14 -2.21 -1.93 -5.60
CA GLY A 14 -2.64 -3.17 -6.21
C GLY A 14 -3.24 -3.03 -7.60
N ASN A 15 -4.05 -4.02 -7.95
CA ASN A 15 -4.55 -4.18 -9.31
C ASN A 15 -5.63 -3.18 -9.71
N GLU A 16 -6.13 -2.40 -8.76
CA GLU A 16 -7.14 -1.39 -9.07
C GLU A 16 -6.56 -0.22 -9.83
N VAL A 17 -5.23 -0.09 -9.85
CA VAL A 17 -4.57 0.95 -10.62
C VAL A 17 -4.15 0.39 -11.97
N SER A 18 -3.87 1.31 -12.90
CA SER A 18 -3.46 0.94 -14.24
C SER A 18 -2.18 0.11 -14.20
N GLU A 19 -2.06 -0.84 -15.14
CA GLU A 19 -0.83 -1.63 -15.28
C GLU A 19 0.37 -0.74 -15.56
N ASN A 20 0.12 0.42 -16.16
CA ASN A 20 1.20 1.33 -16.53
C ASN A 20 1.51 2.35 -15.45
N ASP A 21 0.81 2.27 -14.32
CA ASP A 21 1.05 3.21 -13.24
C ASP A 21 2.41 2.93 -12.62
N VAL A 22 3.25 3.96 -12.60
CA VAL A 22 4.62 3.82 -12.11
C VAL A 22 4.68 3.50 -10.61
N ASN A 23 3.58 3.74 -9.89
CA ASN A 23 3.53 3.47 -8.46
C ASN A 23 2.94 2.11 -8.14
N ARG A 24 2.54 1.35 -9.15
CA ARG A 24 1.96 0.04 -8.93
C ARG A 24 2.96 -0.88 -8.25
N ASN A 25 2.48 -1.67 -7.31
CA ASN A 25 3.27 -2.63 -6.54
C ASN A 25 4.22 -2.00 -5.52
N LYS A 26 4.19 -0.69 -5.36
CA LYS A 26 4.97 -0.07 -4.30
C LYS A 26 4.34 -0.39 -2.96
N ARG A 27 5.18 -0.61 -1.95
CA ARG A 27 4.75 -1.16 -0.67
C ARG A 27 4.82 -0.11 0.42
N GLY A 28 3.98 -0.28 1.41
CA GLY A 28 3.99 0.57 2.59
C GLY A 28 3.31 -0.12 3.75
N ARG A 29 3.26 0.56 4.87
CA ARG A 29 2.62 0.05 6.08
C ARG A 29 1.57 1.04 6.54
N ILE A 30 0.38 0.55 6.86
CA ILE A 30 -0.68 1.40 7.37
C ILE A 30 -0.34 1.80 8.80
N VAL A 31 -0.28 3.11 9.05
CA VAL A 31 0.05 3.60 10.39
C VAL A 31 -1.18 4.13 11.12
N ARG A 32 -2.21 4.54 10.39
CA ARG A 32 -3.49 4.94 10.98
C ARG A 32 -4.50 5.10 9.85
N PHE A 33 -5.74 5.40 10.22
CA PHE A 33 -6.78 5.74 9.25
C PHE A 33 -7.23 7.17 9.48
N ASP A 34 -7.46 7.88 8.40
CA ASP A 34 -8.03 9.21 8.42
C ASP A 34 -9.40 9.09 7.77
N GLY A 35 -10.44 8.87 8.61
CA GLY A 35 -11.74 8.54 8.09
C GLY A 35 -11.68 7.21 7.36
N ALA A 36 -12.09 7.19 6.10
CA ALA A 36 -12.09 5.98 5.30
C ALA A 36 -10.76 5.75 4.57
N TYR A 37 -9.81 6.66 4.70
CA TYR A 37 -8.55 6.58 3.97
C TYR A 37 -7.44 6.07 4.87
N PRO A 38 -6.72 5.04 4.46
CA PRO A 38 -5.55 4.61 5.24
C PRO A 38 -4.41 5.59 5.04
N VAL A 39 -3.70 5.86 6.12
CA VAL A 39 -2.46 6.64 6.06
C VAL A 39 -1.34 5.63 6.02
N VAL A 40 -0.57 5.66 4.94
CA VAL A 40 0.43 4.64 4.66
C VAL A 40 1.80 5.27 4.58
N GLU A 41 2.73 4.76 5.38
CA GLU A 41 4.13 5.12 5.26
C GLU A 41 4.79 4.18 4.28
N MET A 42 5.33 4.75 3.23
CA MET A 42 5.84 3.96 2.11
C MET A 42 7.23 3.42 2.39
N LEU A 43 7.41 2.15 2.07
CA LEU A 43 8.75 1.55 2.01
C LEU A 43 9.40 1.89 0.68
N ASP A 44 8.57 1.98 -0.37
CA ASP A 44 9.03 2.36 -1.70
C ASP A 44 8.38 3.70 -2.03
N PRO A 45 9.09 4.82 -1.96
CA PRO A 45 8.47 6.13 -2.18
C PRO A 45 7.78 6.23 -3.54
N PHE A 46 6.71 7.01 -3.61
CA PHE A 46 6.08 7.31 -4.88
C PHE A 46 7.05 8.08 -5.77
N THR A 47 6.78 8.07 -7.06
CA THR A 47 7.64 8.78 -8.02
C THR A 47 7.70 10.28 -7.72
N SER A 48 6.69 10.82 -7.06
CA SER A 48 6.69 12.21 -6.64
C SER A 48 7.63 12.48 -5.48
N GLY A 49 8.16 11.42 -4.88
CA GLY A 49 8.99 11.55 -3.68
C GLY A 49 8.21 11.43 -2.39
N GLU A 50 6.90 11.29 -2.48
CA GLU A 50 6.07 11.16 -1.28
C GLU A 50 6.37 9.86 -0.55
N THR A 51 6.51 9.95 0.77
CA THR A 51 6.75 8.79 1.60
C THR A 51 5.58 8.50 2.54
N THR A 52 4.64 9.42 2.67
CA THR A 52 3.44 9.24 3.47
C THR A 52 2.24 9.54 2.58
N ILE A 53 1.39 8.54 2.37
CA ILE A 53 0.26 8.66 1.46
C ILE A 53 -1.02 8.71 2.27
N THR A 54 -1.78 9.80 2.11
CA THR A 54 -3.02 10.00 2.88
C THR A 54 -4.24 10.13 2.00
N TRP A 55 -4.05 10.18 0.68
CA TRP A 55 -5.13 10.52 -0.26
C TRP A 55 -5.60 9.34 -1.09
N CYS A 56 -5.02 8.19 -0.92
CA CYS A 56 -5.29 7.04 -1.78
C CYS A 56 -6.41 6.19 -1.18
N PRO A 57 -7.51 5.93 -1.92
CA PRO A 57 -8.61 5.13 -1.39
C PRO A 57 -8.19 3.73 -1.02
N GLN A 58 -8.94 3.14 -0.08
CA GLN A 58 -8.65 1.79 0.39
C GLN A 58 -8.61 0.77 -0.76
N ARG A 59 -9.44 0.94 -1.76
CA ARG A 59 -9.53 -0.06 -2.83
C ARG A 59 -8.24 -0.19 -3.64
N PHE A 60 -7.36 0.80 -3.57
CA PHE A 60 -6.08 0.75 -4.28
C PHE A 60 -5.03 -0.05 -3.52
N TRP A 61 -5.26 -0.32 -2.25
CA TRP A 61 -4.29 -1.01 -1.42
C TRP A 61 -4.65 -2.47 -1.28
N GLU A 62 -3.68 -3.35 -1.47
CA GLU A 62 -3.84 -4.79 -1.29
C GLU A 62 -2.96 -5.25 -0.14
N PRO A 63 -3.43 -6.24 0.63
CA PRO A 63 -2.56 -6.83 1.64
C PRO A 63 -1.33 -7.43 0.99
N CYS A 64 -0.20 -7.26 1.64
CA CYS A 64 1.04 -7.85 1.19
C CYS A 64 1.45 -8.88 2.23
N PRO A 65 1.25 -10.17 1.97
CA PRO A 65 1.56 -11.20 2.97
C PRO A 65 3.04 -11.18 3.29
N ALA A 66 3.37 -10.88 4.54
CA ALA A 66 4.76 -10.77 4.96
C ALA A 66 5.55 -12.03 4.67
N LYS A 67 4.89 -13.15 4.85
CA LYS A 67 5.53 -14.45 4.63
C LYS A 67 6.02 -14.60 3.19
N LEU A 68 5.15 -14.27 2.23
CA LEU A 68 5.51 -14.36 0.82
C LEU A 68 6.54 -13.30 0.45
N THR A 69 6.38 -12.13 1.01
CA THR A 69 7.30 -11.04 0.73
C THR A 69 8.70 -11.40 1.16
N CYS A 70 8.83 -11.96 2.33
CA CYS A 70 10.15 -12.37 2.82
C CYS A 70 10.79 -13.39 1.91
N LYS A 71 10.01 -14.34 1.45
CA LYS A 71 10.54 -15.37 0.58
C LYS A 71 10.99 -14.79 -0.75
N SER A 72 10.22 -13.86 -1.29
CA SER A 72 10.58 -13.31 -2.58
C SER A 72 11.83 -12.46 -2.52
N LEU A 73 12.18 -11.97 -1.35
CA LEU A 73 13.39 -11.16 -1.17
C LEU A 73 14.63 -12.01 -0.97
N LEU A 74 14.43 -13.24 -0.68
CA LEU A 74 15.55 -14.15 -0.46
C LEU A 74 15.84 -14.95 -1.70
#